data_de248a5e6c57f816d13e3216bc3cc85d
#
_entry.id   de248a5e6c57f816d13e3216bc3cc85d
#
_cell.length_a   1.000
_cell.length_b   1.000
_cell.length_c   1.000
_cell.angle_alpha   90.00
_cell.angle_beta   90.00
_cell.angle_gamma   90.00
#
_symmetry.space_group_name_H-M   'P 1'
#
loop_
_entity.id
_entity.type
_entity.pdbx_description
1 polymer ?
#
loop_
_entity_poly.entity_id
_entity_poly.type
_entity_poly.pdbx_seq_one_letter_code
_entity_poly.pdbx_strand_id
1 'polypeptide(L)'
;AVKAALFEGDTLVDARALAPPGDTAAPPAAHWREALAPWTEHAPVERVGLVSVVPARTEALAEALRSLTDAPLVRVTPALDLPFEMAYETPDTLGHDRLAAAAAAWVRYGRDGPQSVLVVDAGTALNYEVVHRSGVYRGGAISAGPALVQEALAAGTAQLPPVPLSPPRAAVGRATEPALRSGIVWGLVDQVRGMCRRLADALPDRPRIVLTGGWSGLLAEHLGTAHHAPHLVLHGTRLLTTPPLSSPHD
;
A
#
# COMPACT_ATOMS: atom_id res chain seq x y z
N ALA A 1 0.71 4.46 -10.81
CA ALA A 1 0.06 3.28 -11.38
C ALA A 1 -1.21 2.92 -10.58
N VAL A 2 -2.20 2.30 -11.21
CA VAL A 2 -3.32 1.63 -10.55
C VAL A 2 -2.92 0.17 -10.34
N LYS A 3 -3.11 -0.34 -9.13
CA LYS A 3 -2.93 -1.77 -8.86
C LYS A 3 -4.31 -2.42 -8.83
N ALA A 4 -4.50 -3.48 -9.57
CA ALA A 4 -5.74 -4.25 -9.64
C ALA A 4 -5.47 -5.70 -9.28
N ALA A 5 -6.43 -6.38 -8.68
CA ALA A 5 -6.36 -7.79 -8.34
C ALA A 5 -7.70 -8.48 -8.52
N LEU A 6 -7.65 -9.73 -8.92
CA LEU A 6 -8.77 -10.66 -8.96
C LEU A 6 -8.64 -11.65 -7.80
N PHE A 7 -9.73 -11.86 -7.09
CA PHE A 7 -9.81 -12.81 -5.97
C PHE A 7 -10.92 -13.83 -6.20
N GLU A 8 -10.65 -15.07 -5.83
CA GLU A 8 -11.66 -16.12 -5.64
C GLU A 8 -11.76 -16.41 -4.14
N GLY A 9 -12.85 -15.95 -3.51
CA GLY A 9 -12.93 -15.92 -2.05
C GLY A 9 -11.77 -15.13 -1.45
N ASP A 10 -10.94 -15.79 -0.65
CA ASP A 10 -9.75 -15.20 0.01
C ASP A 10 -8.47 -15.35 -0.82
N THR A 11 -8.51 -16.10 -1.91
CA THR A 11 -7.34 -16.41 -2.73
C THR A 11 -7.11 -15.35 -3.78
N LEU A 12 -5.91 -14.78 -3.82
CA LEU A 12 -5.47 -13.91 -4.89
C LEU A 12 -5.16 -14.76 -6.14
N VAL A 13 -5.93 -14.56 -7.21
CA VAL A 13 -5.80 -15.29 -8.48
C VAL A 13 -4.86 -14.58 -9.43
N ASP A 14 -5.04 -13.25 -9.60
CA ASP A 14 -4.20 -12.42 -10.46
C ASP A 14 -4.03 -11.03 -9.87
N ALA A 15 -2.88 -10.40 -10.11
CA ALA A 15 -2.60 -9.03 -9.69
C ALA A 15 -1.77 -8.32 -10.75
N ARG A 16 -2.19 -7.10 -11.13
CA ARG A 16 -1.51 -6.30 -12.16
C ARG A 16 -1.32 -4.85 -11.72
N ALA A 17 -0.23 -4.27 -12.16
CA ALA A 17 -0.01 -2.84 -12.12
C ALA A 17 -0.38 -2.26 -13.50
N LEU A 18 -1.41 -1.43 -13.53
CA LEU A 18 -1.90 -0.77 -14.74
C LEU A 18 -1.28 0.62 -14.81
N ALA A 19 -0.50 0.86 -15.87
CA ALA A 19 0.09 2.16 -16.11
C ALA A 19 -0.95 3.11 -16.75
N PRO A 20 -0.98 4.40 -16.38
CA PRO A 20 -1.73 5.39 -17.13
C PRO A 20 -1.09 5.59 -18.53
N PRO A 21 -1.86 5.96 -19.57
CA PRO A 21 -1.29 6.31 -20.86
C PRO A 21 -0.55 7.65 -20.74
N GLY A 22 0.77 7.62 -20.88
CA GLY A 22 1.64 8.82 -20.77
C GLY A 22 1.55 9.50 -19.39
N ASP A 23 1.89 10.80 -19.35
CA ASP A 23 1.88 11.62 -18.11
C ASP A 23 0.50 12.17 -17.73
N THR A 24 -0.59 11.60 -18.21
CA THR A 24 -1.94 12.09 -17.90
C THR A 24 -2.32 11.81 -16.44
N ALA A 25 -2.62 12.86 -15.71
CA ALA A 25 -3.06 12.78 -14.31
C ALA A 25 -4.38 12.00 -14.14
N ALA A 26 -5.26 12.03 -15.15
CA ALA A 26 -6.55 11.34 -15.18
C ALA A 26 -6.80 10.72 -16.55
N PRO A 27 -6.38 9.45 -16.76
CA PRO A 27 -6.72 8.71 -17.97
C PRO A 27 -8.23 8.56 -18.12
N PRO A 28 -8.76 8.56 -19.37
CA PRO A 28 -10.19 8.37 -19.63
C PRO A 28 -10.65 6.97 -19.18
N ALA A 29 -11.93 6.82 -18.85
CA ALA A 29 -12.52 5.55 -18.43
C ALA A 29 -12.30 4.42 -19.46
N ALA A 30 -12.27 4.75 -20.76
CA ALA A 30 -12.01 3.79 -21.84
C ALA A 30 -10.68 3.05 -21.69
N HIS A 31 -9.62 3.73 -21.25
CA HIS A 31 -8.32 3.11 -20.98
C HIS A 31 -8.38 2.04 -19.89
N TRP A 32 -9.07 2.34 -18.79
CA TRP A 32 -9.22 1.40 -17.68
C TRP A 32 -10.14 0.23 -18.04
N ARG A 33 -11.19 0.50 -18.84
CA ARG A 33 -12.10 -0.52 -19.35
C ARG A 33 -11.35 -1.55 -20.18
N GLU A 34 -10.53 -1.12 -21.15
CA GLU A 34 -9.74 -2.02 -21.98
C GLU A 34 -8.77 -2.88 -21.14
N ALA A 35 -8.11 -2.27 -20.15
CA ALA A 35 -7.16 -2.97 -19.30
C ALA A 35 -7.80 -4.00 -18.35
N LEU A 36 -9.06 -3.78 -17.93
CA LEU A 36 -9.78 -4.63 -16.97
C LEU A 36 -10.76 -5.63 -17.61
N ALA A 37 -11.20 -5.39 -18.86
CA ALA A 37 -12.14 -6.25 -19.55
C ALA A 37 -11.79 -7.75 -19.53
N PRO A 38 -10.52 -8.18 -19.70
CA PRO A 38 -10.18 -9.61 -19.66
C PRO A 38 -10.56 -10.31 -18.36
N TRP A 39 -10.66 -9.60 -17.23
CA TRP A 39 -11.03 -10.21 -15.95
C TRP A 39 -12.54 -10.41 -15.78
N THR A 40 -13.36 -9.63 -16.50
CA THR A 40 -14.82 -9.73 -16.45
C THR A 40 -15.41 -10.67 -17.49
N GLU A 41 -14.63 -11.07 -18.50
CA GLU A 41 -15.05 -11.95 -19.59
C GLU A 41 -15.07 -13.44 -19.21
N HIS A 42 -14.24 -13.85 -18.22
CA HIS A 42 -14.01 -15.26 -17.91
C HIS A 42 -14.86 -15.80 -16.74
N ALA A 43 -15.33 -14.93 -15.86
CA ALA A 43 -16.16 -15.30 -14.72
C ALA A 43 -17.02 -14.10 -14.26
N PRO A 44 -18.23 -14.34 -13.70
CA PRO A 44 -19.05 -13.29 -13.15
C PRO A 44 -18.32 -12.66 -11.94
N VAL A 45 -18.22 -11.34 -11.96
CA VAL A 45 -17.70 -10.57 -10.82
C VAL A 45 -18.85 -10.31 -9.85
N GLU A 46 -18.74 -10.77 -8.63
CA GLU A 46 -19.77 -10.61 -7.61
C GLU A 46 -19.67 -9.25 -6.89
N ARG A 47 -18.48 -8.67 -6.81
CA ARG A 47 -18.21 -7.42 -6.10
C ARG A 47 -16.93 -6.73 -6.57
N VAL A 48 -16.94 -5.42 -6.53
CA VAL A 48 -15.77 -4.58 -6.83
C VAL A 48 -15.42 -3.74 -5.62
N GLY A 49 -14.21 -3.92 -5.08
CA GLY A 49 -13.62 -3.06 -4.06
C GLY A 49 -12.72 -1.99 -4.70
N LEU A 50 -12.88 -0.73 -4.28
CA LEU A 50 -12.07 0.39 -4.79
C LEU A 50 -11.45 1.17 -3.64
N VAL A 51 -10.13 1.31 -3.67
CA VAL A 51 -9.36 2.20 -2.81
C VAL A 51 -8.64 3.24 -3.66
N SER A 52 -8.78 4.51 -3.34
CA SER A 52 -8.10 5.59 -4.06
C SER A 52 -7.99 6.84 -3.20
N VAL A 53 -6.89 7.57 -3.42
CA VAL A 53 -6.59 8.87 -2.82
C VAL A 53 -6.53 9.99 -3.88
N VAL A 54 -6.87 9.70 -5.14
CA VAL A 54 -6.85 10.65 -6.27
C VAL A 54 -8.26 10.76 -6.88
N PRO A 55 -9.06 11.79 -6.53
CA PRO A 55 -10.48 11.89 -6.91
C PRO A 55 -10.76 11.75 -8.41
N ALA A 56 -10.08 12.51 -9.27
CA ALA A 56 -10.30 12.46 -10.71
C ALA A 56 -10.03 11.07 -11.32
N ARG A 57 -9.01 10.37 -10.83
CA ARG A 57 -8.70 9.00 -11.27
C ARG A 57 -9.71 8.00 -10.73
N THR A 58 -10.23 8.25 -9.53
CA THR A 58 -11.25 7.41 -8.90
C THR A 58 -12.54 7.38 -9.72
N GLU A 59 -13.01 8.52 -10.19
CA GLU A 59 -14.25 8.59 -10.98
C GLU A 59 -14.10 7.90 -12.33
N ALA A 60 -13.02 8.13 -13.05
CA ALA A 60 -12.75 7.47 -14.33
C ALA A 60 -12.66 5.93 -14.19
N LEU A 61 -12.02 5.46 -13.10
CA LEU A 61 -11.93 4.04 -12.81
C LEU A 61 -13.30 3.45 -12.41
N ALA A 62 -14.07 4.16 -11.60
CA ALA A 62 -15.41 3.73 -11.21
C ALA A 62 -16.38 3.67 -12.41
N GLU A 63 -16.30 4.61 -13.34
CA GLU A 63 -17.05 4.60 -14.62
C GLU A 63 -16.68 3.39 -15.47
N ALA A 64 -15.40 3.11 -15.63
CA ALA A 64 -14.92 1.94 -16.36
C ALA A 64 -15.44 0.64 -15.75
N LEU A 65 -15.35 0.48 -14.43
CA LEU A 65 -15.80 -0.71 -13.72
C LEU A 65 -17.32 -0.92 -13.85
N ARG A 66 -18.14 0.13 -13.72
CA ARG A 66 -19.59 0.06 -13.93
C ARG A 66 -19.98 -0.30 -15.35
N SER A 67 -19.15 -0.01 -16.35
CA SER A 67 -19.40 -0.42 -17.75
C SER A 67 -19.02 -1.88 -18.04
N LEU A 68 -18.26 -2.52 -17.15
CA LEU A 68 -17.79 -3.89 -17.30
C LEU A 68 -18.61 -4.91 -16.51
N THR A 69 -19.26 -4.50 -15.43
CA THR A 69 -20.02 -5.38 -14.54
C THR A 69 -21.10 -4.63 -13.78
N ASP A 70 -22.23 -5.30 -13.54
CA ASP A 70 -23.30 -4.83 -12.66
C ASP A 70 -23.02 -5.09 -11.15
N ALA A 71 -21.86 -5.67 -10.83
CA ALA A 71 -21.49 -5.97 -9.47
C ALA A 71 -21.41 -4.70 -8.59
N PRO A 72 -21.84 -4.78 -7.33
CA PRO A 72 -21.75 -3.65 -6.40
C PRO A 72 -20.31 -3.15 -6.29
N LEU A 73 -20.11 -1.84 -6.52
CA LEU A 73 -18.84 -1.16 -6.34
C LEU A 73 -18.83 -0.50 -4.97
N VAL A 74 -17.95 -0.98 -4.08
CA VAL A 74 -17.77 -0.49 -2.71
C VAL A 74 -16.45 0.26 -2.60
N ARG A 75 -16.50 1.50 -2.11
CA ARG A 75 -15.30 2.30 -1.85
C ARG A 75 -14.83 2.09 -0.40
N VAL A 76 -13.52 1.91 -0.25
CA VAL A 76 -12.91 1.88 1.09
C VAL A 76 -12.97 3.28 1.69
N THR A 77 -13.58 3.37 2.87
CA THR A 77 -13.68 4.59 3.67
C THR A 77 -13.61 4.24 5.17
N PRO A 78 -13.32 5.20 6.06
CA PRO A 78 -13.36 4.97 7.50
C PRO A 78 -14.75 4.62 8.07
N ALA A 79 -15.82 4.82 7.30
CA ALA A 79 -17.19 4.51 7.69
C ALA A 79 -17.57 3.02 7.51
N LEU A 80 -16.70 2.23 6.86
CA LEU A 80 -16.90 0.78 6.76
C LEU A 80 -16.71 0.10 8.12
N ASP A 81 -17.20 -1.12 8.23
CA ASP A 81 -16.92 -1.98 9.39
C ASP A 81 -15.44 -2.35 9.41
N LEU A 82 -14.70 -1.82 10.38
CA LEU A 82 -13.28 -1.99 10.50
C LEU A 82 -12.94 -3.12 11.49
N PRO A 83 -11.89 -3.91 11.23
CA PRO A 83 -11.50 -5.01 12.10
C PRO A 83 -10.78 -4.56 13.39
N PHE A 84 -10.71 -3.25 13.64
CA PHE A 84 -10.08 -2.62 14.80
C PHE A 84 -10.81 -1.35 15.21
N GLU A 85 -10.59 -0.93 16.45
CA GLU A 85 -11.05 0.37 16.95
C GLU A 85 -10.19 1.50 16.37
N MET A 86 -10.83 2.60 15.95
CA MET A 86 -10.17 3.76 15.37
C MET A 86 -9.85 4.80 16.47
N ALA A 87 -8.57 4.97 16.80
CA ALA A 87 -8.08 6.02 17.70
C ALA A 87 -7.29 7.13 16.98
N TYR A 88 -7.48 7.26 15.67
CA TYR A 88 -6.85 8.33 14.88
C TYR A 88 -7.68 9.61 15.00
N GLU A 89 -7.02 10.74 15.34
CA GLU A 89 -7.72 12.00 15.69
C GLU A 89 -8.51 12.61 14.53
N THR A 90 -8.05 12.37 13.27
CA THR A 90 -8.67 12.92 12.06
C THR A 90 -8.98 11.82 11.04
N PRO A 91 -9.93 10.90 11.31
CA PRO A 91 -10.19 9.74 10.44
C PRO A 91 -10.52 10.12 8.99
N ASP A 92 -11.20 11.25 8.79
CA ASP A 92 -11.59 11.74 7.45
C ASP A 92 -10.41 12.14 6.57
N THR A 93 -9.24 12.39 7.17
CA THR A 93 -7.99 12.71 6.44
C THR A 93 -7.09 11.51 6.23
N LEU A 94 -7.45 10.35 6.79
CA LEU A 94 -6.68 9.13 6.66
C LEU A 94 -6.76 8.60 5.23
N GLY A 95 -5.60 8.41 4.60
CA GLY A 95 -5.52 7.76 3.29
C GLY A 95 -6.16 6.38 3.32
N HIS A 96 -7.10 6.13 2.42
CA HIS A 96 -7.86 4.88 2.38
C HIS A 96 -6.97 3.66 2.07
N ASP A 97 -5.86 3.84 1.38
CA ASP A 97 -4.82 2.82 1.16
C ASP A 97 -4.11 2.43 2.47
N ARG A 98 -3.82 3.40 3.33
CA ARG A 98 -3.27 3.18 4.66
C ARG A 98 -4.23 2.37 5.54
N LEU A 99 -5.52 2.73 5.50
CA LEU A 99 -6.59 2.02 6.19
C LEU A 99 -6.68 0.56 5.74
N ALA A 100 -6.68 0.32 4.41
CA ALA A 100 -6.72 -1.01 3.83
C ALA A 100 -5.49 -1.84 4.23
N ALA A 101 -4.29 -1.26 4.15
CA ALA A 101 -3.05 -1.95 4.57
C ALA A 101 -3.09 -2.36 6.04
N ALA A 102 -3.50 -1.44 6.92
CA ALA A 102 -3.64 -1.70 8.35
C ALA A 102 -4.67 -2.81 8.65
N ALA A 103 -5.82 -2.79 7.97
CA ALA A 103 -6.88 -3.79 8.15
C ALA A 103 -6.41 -5.20 7.77
N ALA A 104 -5.79 -5.35 6.59
CA ALA A 104 -5.25 -6.63 6.16
C ALA A 104 -4.14 -7.15 7.08
N ALA A 105 -3.23 -6.25 7.49
CA ALA A 105 -2.14 -6.62 8.36
C ALA A 105 -2.64 -7.06 9.75
N TRP A 106 -3.59 -6.33 10.31
CA TRP A 106 -4.17 -6.68 11.61
C TRP A 106 -4.86 -8.04 11.57
N VAL A 107 -5.75 -8.27 10.62
CA VAL A 107 -6.49 -9.53 10.52
C VAL A 107 -5.55 -10.71 10.30
N ARG A 108 -4.51 -10.55 9.50
CA ARG A 108 -3.63 -11.65 9.11
C ARG A 108 -2.50 -11.91 10.12
N TYR A 109 -2.01 -10.89 10.80
CA TYR A 109 -0.79 -10.98 11.59
C TYR A 109 -0.95 -10.56 13.06
N GLY A 110 -2.04 -9.87 13.44
CA GLY A 110 -2.22 -9.29 14.78
C GLY A 110 -3.36 -9.87 15.60
N ARG A 111 -4.56 -9.94 15.03
CA ARG A 111 -5.82 -10.18 15.74
C ARG A 111 -5.82 -11.40 16.64
N ASP A 112 -5.23 -12.50 16.19
CA ASP A 112 -5.19 -13.78 16.92
C ASP A 112 -3.88 -13.98 17.70
N GLY A 113 -3.07 -12.93 17.84
CA GLY A 113 -1.77 -12.97 18.50
C GLY A 113 -1.61 -11.94 19.62
N PRO A 114 -0.57 -12.08 20.44
CA PRO A 114 -0.34 -11.19 21.57
C PRO A 114 0.41 -9.89 21.18
N GLN A 115 0.71 -9.68 19.90
CA GLN A 115 1.60 -8.64 19.44
C GLN A 115 0.86 -7.56 18.66
N SER A 116 1.32 -6.31 18.82
CA SER A 116 0.98 -5.20 17.92
C SER A 116 1.48 -5.48 16.50
N VAL A 117 0.91 -4.78 15.52
CA VAL A 117 1.34 -4.84 14.12
C VAL A 117 1.85 -3.47 13.69
N LEU A 118 3.00 -3.47 13.04
CA LEU A 118 3.59 -2.30 12.38
C LEU A 118 3.70 -2.58 10.88
N VAL A 119 2.89 -1.89 10.09
CA VAL A 119 2.96 -1.96 8.63
C VAL A 119 3.94 -0.93 8.12
N VAL A 120 4.72 -1.30 7.12
CA VAL A 120 5.52 -0.38 6.30
C VAL A 120 5.11 -0.54 4.85
N ASP A 121 4.40 0.43 4.31
CA ASP A 121 4.14 0.50 2.86
C ASP A 121 5.21 1.39 2.21
N ALA A 122 6.13 0.75 1.52
CA ALA A 122 7.25 1.42 0.85
C ALA A 122 6.93 1.61 -0.64
N GLY A 123 6.18 2.66 -0.94
CA GLY A 123 5.76 3.08 -2.28
C GLY A 123 6.35 4.43 -2.70
N THR A 124 5.51 5.27 -3.30
CA THR A 124 5.81 6.68 -3.61
C THR A 124 6.10 7.47 -2.34
N ALA A 125 5.27 7.28 -1.33
CA ALA A 125 5.56 7.65 0.06
C ALA A 125 5.95 6.38 0.85
N LEU A 126 6.58 6.59 2.00
CA LEU A 126 6.74 5.57 3.04
C LEU A 126 5.66 5.82 4.08
N ASN A 127 4.71 4.90 4.21
CA ASN A 127 3.68 4.94 5.23
C ASN A 127 3.97 3.88 6.29
N TYR A 128 3.82 4.28 7.55
CA TYR A 128 3.96 3.40 8.70
C TYR A 128 2.63 3.40 9.46
N GLU A 129 2.06 2.22 9.70
CA GLU A 129 0.77 2.08 10.37
C GLU A 129 0.92 1.19 11.59
N VAL A 130 0.39 1.63 12.71
CA VAL A 130 0.44 0.90 13.98
C VAL A 130 -0.97 0.48 14.40
N VAL A 131 -1.17 -0.83 14.51
CA VAL A 131 -2.33 -1.39 15.20
C VAL A 131 -1.82 -2.04 16.48
N HIS A 132 -2.25 -1.48 17.61
CA HIS A 132 -1.87 -1.97 18.94
C HIS A 132 -2.48 -3.36 19.20
N ARG A 133 -1.80 -4.18 20.01
CA ARG A 133 -2.24 -5.55 20.37
C ARG A 133 -3.66 -5.66 20.96
N SER A 134 -4.22 -4.56 21.45
CA SER A 134 -5.62 -4.51 21.88
C SER A 134 -6.63 -4.29 20.76
N GLY A 135 -6.21 -4.30 19.48
CA GLY A 135 -7.07 -4.04 18.35
C GLY A 135 -7.41 -2.56 18.15
N VAL A 136 -6.50 -1.66 18.50
CA VAL A 136 -6.68 -0.20 18.34
C VAL A 136 -5.71 0.32 17.29
N TYR A 137 -6.21 0.91 16.21
CA TYR A 137 -5.40 1.63 15.23
C TYR A 137 -4.97 2.99 15.78
N ARG A 138 -3.67 3.23 15.88
CA ARG A 138 -3.07 4.42 16.51
C ARG A 138 -2.46 5.42 15.51
N GLY A 139 -2.60 5.18 14.20
CA GLY A 139 -1.89 5.97 13.20
C GLY A 139 -0.47 5.50 12.99
N GLY A 140 0.45 6.41 12.70
CA GLY A 140 1.84 6.06 12.38
C GLY A 140 2.65 7.24 11.89
N ALA A 141 3.43 7.05 10.82
CA ALA A 141 4.29 8.07 10.24
C ALA A 141 4.21 8.07 8.72
N ILE A 142 4.52 9.21 8.10
CA ILE A 142 4.62 9.36 6.66
C ILE A 142 5.94 10.04 6.33
N SER A 143 6.64 9.55 5.30
CA SER A 143 7.80 10.21 4.74
C SER A 143 7.94 9.98 3.23
N ALA A 144 8.95 10.60 2.61
CA ALA A 144 9.19 10.46 1.18
C ALA A 144 9.76 9.07 0.85
N GLY A 145 9.21 8.43 -0.20
CA GLY A 145 9.83 7.26 -0.81
C GLY A 145 10.97 7.65 -1.76
N PRO A 146 11.75 6.67 -2.26
CA PRO A 146 12.96 6.92 -3.03
C PRO A 146 12.78 7.79 -4.28
N ALA A 147 11.68 7.62 -5.00
CA ALA A 147 11.39 8.44 -6.19
C ALA A 147 11.19 9.91 -5.82
N LEU A 148 10.40 10.20 -4.77
CA LEU A 148 10.21 11.58 -4.29
C LEU A 148 11.50 12.20 -3.78
N VAL A 149 12.36 11.43 -3.11
CA VAL A 149 13.69 11.92 -2.67
C VAL A 149 14.54 12.30 -3.88
N GLN A 150 14.55 11.46 -4.92
CA GLN A 150 15.27 11.73 -6.16
C GLN A 150 14.75 13.00 -6.87
N GLU A 151 13.42 13.12 -7.00
CA GLU A 151 12.77 14.29 -7.60
C GLU A 151 13.11 15.57 -6.83
N ALA A 152 13.07 15.52 -5.50
CA ALA A 152 13.42 16.65 -4.66
C ALA A 152 14.90 17.06 -4.81
N LEU A 153 15.82 16.09 -4.89
CA LEU A 153 17.23 16.36 -5.13
C LEU A 153 17.46 16.98 -6.52
N ALA A 154 16.82 16.44 -7.55
CA ALA A 154 16.93 16.99 -8.91
C ALA A 154 16.34 18.40 -9.03
N ALA A 155 15.21 18.67 -8.36
CA ALA A 155 14.56 19.98 -8.38
C ALA A 155 15.28 21.01 -7.49
N GLY A 156 15.85 20.59 -6.36
CA GLY A 156 16.49 21.45 -5.38
C GLY A 156 17.97 21.75 -5.63
N THR A 157 18.59 21.13 -6.64
CA THR A 157 20.03 21.28 -6.91
C THR A 157 20.30 21.50 -8.39
N ALA A 158 21.36 22.26 -8.73
CA ALA A 158 21.66 22.63 -10.10
C ALA A 158 22.23 21.48 -10.96
N GLN A 159 22.76 20.41 -10.36
CA GLN A 159 23.60 19.44 -11.08
C GLN A 159 23.34 17.97 -10.74
N LEU A 160 22.35 17.64 -9.93
CA LEU A 160 22.06 16.26 -9.60
C LEU A 160 21.02 15.66 -10.57
N PRO A 161 21.46 14.77 -11.50
CA PRO A 161 20.55 14.16 -12.47
C PRO A 161 19.70 13.05 -11.80
N PRO A 162 18.55 12.70 -12.39
CA PRO A 162 17.85 11.48 -12.02
C PRO A 162 18.75 10.25 -12.35
N VAL A 163 18.72 9.25 -11.47
CA VAL A 163 19.50 8.02 -11.61
C VAL A 163 18.60 6.79 -11.50
N PRO A 164 18.95 5.65 -12.12
CA PRO A 164 18.22 4.41 -11.91
C PRO A 164 18.26 3.99 -10.42
N LEU A 165 17.10 3.89 -9.80
CA LEU A 165 16.97 3.47 -8.39
C LEU A 165 17.04 1.94 -8.31
N SER A 166 18.23 1.42 -8.16
CA SER A 166 18.51 -0.01 -7.97
C SER A 166 19.54 -0.19 -6.84
N PRO A 167 19.62 -1.36 -6.20
CA PRO A 167 20.59 -1.60 -5.13
C PRO A 167 22.01 -1.26 -5.58
N PRO A 168 22.73 -0.39 -4.84
CA PRO A 168 24.08 -0.02 -5.19
C PRO A 168 25.06 -1.16 -4.87
N ARG A 169 26.12 -1.29 -5.68
CA ARG A 169 27.17 -2.30 -5.48
C ARG A 169 28.04 -2.04 -4.24
N ALA A 170 28.14 -0.79 -3.83
CA ALA A 170 28.93 -0.37 -2.67
C ALA A 170 28.29 0.83 -1.99
N ALA A 171 28.49 0.98 -0.69
CA ALA A 171 27.98 2.13 0.08
C ALA A 171 28.72 3.44 -0.31
N VAL A 172 30.00 3.36 -0.66
CA VAL A 172 30.78 4.51 -1.11
C VAL A 172 30.72 4.62 -2.64
N GLY A 173 29.95 5.60 -3.13
CA GLY A 173 29.93 5.97 -4.55
C GLY A 173 31.15 6.83 -4.89
N ARG A 174 31.87 6.48 -5.97
CA ARG A 174 33.07 7.20 -6.45
C ARG A 174 32.77 8.15 -7.60
N ALA A 175 31.50 8.37 -7.91
CA ALA A 175 30.99 9.34 -8.90
C ALA A 175 29.59 9.77 -8.46
N THR A 176 29.04 10.84 -9.06
CA THR A 176 27.76 11.42 -8.68
C THR A 176 26.60 10.42 -8.73
N GLU A 177 26.45 9.68 -9.83
CA GLU A 177 25.39 8.69 -9.98
C GLU A 177 25.46 7.56 -8.92
N PRO A 178 26.58 6.84 -8.72
CA PRO A 178 26.70 5.86 -7.65
C PRO A 178 26.50 6.43 -6.26
N ALA A 179 26.93 7.67 -6.00
CA ALA A 179 26.75 8.33 -4.71
C ALA A 179 25.27 8.65 -4.44
N LEU A 180 24.54 9.21 -5.43
CA LEU A 180 23.11 9.43 -5.36
C LEU A 180 22.34 8.13 -5.12
N ARG A 181 22.62 7.11 -5.90
CA ARG A 181 22.02 5.79 -5.77
C ARG A 181 22.25 5.20 -4.38
N SER A 182 23.47 5.27 -3.89
CA SER A 182 23.82 4.80 -2.53
C SER A 182 23.06 5.55 -1.45
N GLY A 183 23.08 6.88 -1.49
CA GLY A 183 22.40 7.72 -0.51
C GLY A 183 20.88 7.50 -0.49
N ILE A 184 20.25 7.36 -1.65
CA ILE A 184 18.79 7.18 -1.74
C ILE A 184 18.40 5.75 -1.31
N VAL A 185 19.06 4.72 -1.84
CA VAL A 185 18.62 3.32 -1.62
C VAL A 185 19.03 2.81 -0.24
N TRP A 186 20.27 3.03 0.19
CA TRP A 186 20.66 2.67 1.57
C TRP A 186 20.01 3.59 2.60
N GLY A 187 19.80 4.87 2.25
CA GLY A 187 19.04 5.81 3.08
C GLY A 187 17.62 5.31 3.33
N LEU A 188 16.93 4.73 2.32
CA LEU A 188 15.64 4.07 2.52
C LEU A 188 15.71 2.95 3.56
N VAL A 189 16.67 2.02 3.42
CA VAL A 189 16.81 0.87 4.32
C VAL A 189 17.06 1.33 5.76
N ASP A 190 17.95 2.28 5.95
CA ASP A 190 18.30 2.78 7.27
C ASP A 190 17.20 3.65 7.90
N GLN A 191 16.49 4.45 7.08
CA GLN A 191 15.30 5.18 7.51
C GLN A 191 14.21 4.24 8.01
N VAL A 192 13.88 3.20 7.22
CA VAL A 192 12.84 2.23 7.61
C VAL A 192 13.26 1.48 8.87
N ARG A 193 14.51 1.02 8.95
CA ARG A 193 15.05 0.36 10.16
C ARG A 193 14.95 1.27 11.40
N GLY A 194 15.34 2.52 11.25
CA GLY A 194 15.30 3.51 12.33
C GLY A 194 13.87 3.83 12.78
N MET A 195 12.96 4.03 11.84
CA MET A 195 11.55 4.31 12.13
C MET A 195 10.84 3.11 12.75
N CYS A 196 11.06 1.90 12.25
CA CYS A 196 10.51 0.68 12.86
C CYS A 196 10.93 0.55 14.33
N ARG A 197 12.20 0.83 14.65
CA ARG A 197 12.68 0.83 16.03
C ARG A 197 11.97 1.88 16.88
N ARG A 198 11.90 3.14 16.43
CA ARG A 198 11.24 4.24 17.17
C ARG A 198 9.76 3.95 17.44
N LEU A 199 9.05 3.43 16.44
CA LEU A 199 7.64 3.08 16.58
C LEU A 199 7.45 1.87 17.49
N ALA A 200 8.34 0.88 17.43
CA ALA A 200 8.33 -0.26 18.34
C ALA A 200 8.61 0.15 19.80
N ASP A 201 9.55 1.09 20.03
CA ASP A 201 9.86 1.61 21.36
C ASP A 201 8.67 2.36 22.00
N ALA A 202 7.70 2.82 21.20
CA ALA A 202 6.46 3.45 21.68
C ALA A 202 5.33 2.44 22.00
N LEU A 203 5.58 1.15 21.82
CA LEU A 203 4.62 0.06 22.07
C LEU A 203 5.02 -0.74 23.32
N PRO A 204 4.07 -1.37 24.01
CA PRO A 204 4.37 -2.19 25.18
C PRO A 204 4.98 -3.56 24.83
N ASP A 205 4.99 -3.92 23.54
CA ASP A 205 5.46 -5.18 23.01
C ASP A 205 6.29 -4.97 21.74
N ARG A 206 7.02 -6.01 21.34
CA ARG A 206 7.72 -6.01 20.05
C ARG A 206 6.72 -6.32 18.93
N PRO A 207 6.39 -5.35 18.05
CA PRO A 207 5.39 -5.53 17.02
C PRO A 207 5.83 -6.51 15.94
N ARG A 208 4.87 -7.15 15.29
CA ARG A 208 5.11 -7.83 14.01
C ARG A 208 5.23 -6.78 12.91
N ILE A 209 6.36 -6.77 12.23
CA ILE A 209 6.61 -5.86 11.11
C ILE A 209 6.12 -6.52 9.83
N VAL A 210 5.26 -5.81 9.08
CA VAL A 210 4.71 -6.26 7.79
C VAL A 210 5.11 -5.27 6.71
N LEU A 211 5.84 -5.75 5.69
CA LEU A 211 6.35 -4.93 4.59
C LEU A 211 5.49 -5.10 3.35
N THR A 212 5.10 -3.98 2.74
CA THR A 212 4.37 -3.92 1.47
C THR A 212 4.89 -2.77 0.60
N GLY A 213 4.35 -2.61 -0.60
CA GLY A 213 4.79 -1.60 -1.55
C GLY A 213 5.91 -2.06 -2.48
N GLY A 214 6.27 -1.22 -3.44
CA GLY A 214 7.22 -1.56 -4.50
C GLY A 214 8.65 -1.83 -4.02
N TRP A 215 9.05 -1.27 -2.87
CA TRP A 215 10.36 -1.45 -2.28
C TRP A 215 10.41 -2.52 -1.18
N SER A 216 9.28 -3.18 -0.91
CA SER A 216 9.18 -4.16 0.17
C SER A 216 10.08 -5.38 -0.01
N GLY A 217 10.37 -5.78 -1.25
CA GLY A 217 11.32 -6.88 -1.55
C GLY A 217 12.73 -6.55 -1.04
N LEU A 218 13.26 -5.38 -1.43
CA LEU A 218 14.56 -4.91 -0.93
C LEU A 218 14.61 -4.80 0.59
N LEU A 219 13.55 -4.24 1.18
CA LEU A 219 13.46 -4.07 2.64
C LEU A 219 13.43 -5.43 3.36
N ALA A 220 12.74 -6.43 2.80
CA ALA A 220 12.68 -7.77 3.38
C ALA A 220 14.05 -8.44 3.44
N GLU A 221 14.90 -8.25 2.43
CA GLU A 221 16.27 -8.75 2.41
C GLU A 221 17.14 -8.14 3.53
N HIS A 222 16.84 -6.90 3.96
CA HIS A 222 17.68 -6.15 4.90
C HIS A 222 17.09 -5.99 6.31
N LEU A 223 15.81 -6.31 6.53
CA LEU A 223 15.14 -6.17 7.83
C LEU A 223 14.90 -7.51 8.56
N GLY A 224 15.25 -8.61 7.95
CA GLY A 224 15.37 -9.94 8.57
C GLY A 224 14.04 -10.55 9.06
N THR A 225 13.49 -10.09 10.17
CA THR A 225 12.31 -10.70 10.84
C THR A 225 10.96 -10.15 10.38
N ALA A 226 10.92 -9.38 9.28
CA ALA A 226 9.69 -8.79 8.77
C ALA A 226 8.90 -9.76 7.86
N HIS A 227 7.57 -9.67 7.91
CA HIS A 227 6.70 -10.39 6.99
C HIS A 227 6.59 -9.62 5.68
N HIS A 228 6.90 -10.26 4.56
CA HIS A 228 6.75 -9.67 3.23
C HIS A 228 5.36 -9.96 2.66
N ALA A 229 4.58 -8.91 2.40
CA ALA A 229 3.20 -8.97 1.93
C ALA A 229 2.97 -7.96 0.77
N PRO A 230 3.44 -8.25 -0.47
CA PRO A 230 3.48 -7.28 -1.57
C PRO A 230 2.12 -6.76 -2.02
N HIS A 231 1.04 -7.48 -1.77
CA HIS A 231 -0.33 -7.13 -2.18
C HIS A 231 -1.23 -6.75 -1.00
N LEU A 232 -0.67 -6.31 0.12
CA LEU A 232 -1.38 -6.06 1.36
C LEU A 232 -2.58 -5.10 1.20
N VAL A 233 -2.41 -3.98 0.49
CA VAL A 233 -3.48 -3.01 0.22
C VAL A 233 -4.64 -3.66 -0.55
N LEU A 234 -4.36 -4.51 -1.53
CA LEU A 234 -5.38 -5.22 -2.32
C LEU A 234 -6.15 -6.22 -1.45
N HIS A 235 -5.45 -6.97 -0.59
CA HIS A 235 -6.10 -7.83 0.40
C HIS A 235 -6.98 -7.05 1.37
N GLY A 236 -6.51 -5.89 1.84
CA GLY A 236 -7.28 -5.00 2.70
C GLY A 236 -8.50 -4.40 2.01
N THR A 237 -8.35 -4.00 0.75
CA THR A 237 -9.47 -3.53 -0.05
C THR A 237 -10.55 -4.60 -0.15
N ARG A 238 -10.18 -5.84 -0.51
CA ARG A 238 -11.11 -6.97 -0.54
C ARG A 238 -11.77 -7.19 0.82
N LEU A 239 -10.98 -7.28 1.88
CA LEU A 239 -11.46 -7.50 3.25
C LEU A 239 -12.52 -6.48 3.66
N LEU A 240 -12.25 -5.20 3.47
CA LEU A 240 -13.13 -4.11 3.91
C LEU A 240 -14.37 -3.93 3.01
N THR A 241 -14.33 -4.42 1.78
CA THR A 241 -15.45 -4.27 0.84
C THR A 241 -16.29 -5.54 0.70
N THR A 242 -15.88 -6.66 1.31
CA THR A 242 -16.67 -7.91 1.35
C THR A 242 -17.44 -7.94 2.67
N PRO A 243 -18.77 -8.14 2.66
CA PRO A 243 -19.52 -8.31 3.90
C PRO A 243 -18.97 -9.50 4.68
N PRO A 244 -19.00 -9.45 6.02
CA PRO A 244 -18.71 -10.64 6.82
C PRO A 244 -19.61 -11.78 6.35
N LEU A 245 -19.06 -12.98 6.25
CA LEU A 245 -19.85 -14.17 5.99
C LEU A 245 -20.94 -14.19 7.07
N SER A 246 -22.21 -14.11 6.65
CA SER A 246 -23.33 -14.29 7.58
C SER A 246 -23.13 -15.63 8.29
N SER A 247 -23.02 -15.57 9.61
CA SER A 247 -22.98 -16.79 10.42
C SER A 247 -24.20 -17.63 10.07
N PRO A 248 -24.06 -18.95 9.86
CA PRO A 248 -25.21 -19.81 9.50
C PRO A 248 -26.19 -20.05 10.65
N HIS A 249 -26.31 -19.09 11.59
CA HIS A 249 -27.21 -19.13 12.75
C HIS A 249 -27.85 -17.74 12.95
N ASP A 250 -28.89 -17.47 12.15
CA ASP A 250 -30.03 -16.64 12.49
C ASP A 250 -31.32 -17.34 12.01
#